data_31de583b859d7497ff9791c85ee51fed
#
_entry.id   31de583b859d7497ff9791c85ee51fed
#
_cell.length_a   1.000
_cell.length_b   1.000
_cell.length_c   1.000
_cell.angle_alpha   90.00
_cell.angle_beta   90.00
_cell.angle_gamma   90.00
#
_symmetry.space_group_name_H-M   'P 1'
#
loop_
_entity.id
_entity.type
_entity.pdbx_description
1 polymer ?
#
loop_
_entity_poly.entity_id
_entity_poly.type
_entity_poly.pdbx_seq_one_letter_code
_entity_poly.pdbx_strand_id
1 'polypeptide(L)'
;TWIATKAADDDVFTLHEIIGWKLRRQQTALTVTRGRPDRPWFRSPAILLHEITGDEAETLISEVHEAIYSYPYAKSYTMWPGPNSNSFTEWVSLKVPALKLELPTKAIGRSWMIDNFR
;
A
#
# COMPACT_ATOMS: atom_id res chain seq x y z
N THR A 1 0.61 6.85 -1.26
CA THR A 1 1.62 5.77 -1.39
C THR A 1 0.99 4.51 -1.97
N TRP A 2 1.82 3.61 -2.44
CA TRP A 2 1.38 2.31 -2.93
C TRP A 2 2.45 1.26 -2.64
N ILE A 3 2.03 -0.01 -2.75
CA ILE A 3 2.90 -1.15 -2.51
C ILE A 3 2.97 -1.98 -3.79
N ALA A 4 4.17 -2.26 -4.23
CA ALA A 4 4.41 -3.10 -5.41
C ALA A 4 5.08 -4.40 -4.98
N THR A 5 4.58 -5.52 -5.47
CA THR A 5 5.15 -6.83 -5.21
C THR A 5 5.45 -7.54 -6.53
N LYS A 6 6.46 -8.39 -6.52
CA LYS A 6 6.80 -9.21 -7.69
C LYS A 6 7.41 -10.53 -7.23
N ALA A 7 6.77 -11.63 -7.56
CA ALA A 7 7.32 -12.94 -7.31
C ALA A 7 8.48 -13.21 -8.27
N ALA A 8 9.34 -14.18 -7.92
CA ALA A 8 10.55 -14.45 -8.69
C ALA A 8 10.27 -14.87 -10.13
N ASP A 9 9.13 -15.52 -10.38
CA ASP A 9 8.74 -16.01 -11.71
C ASP A 9 7.83 -15.03 -12.47
N ASP A 10 7.52 -13.85 -11.90
CA ASP A 10 6.72 -12.84 -12.57
C ASP A 10 7.60 -11.90 -13.40
N ASP A 11 7.06 -11.44 -14.52
CA ASP A 11 7.75 -10.49 -15.39
C ASP A 11 7.47 -9.03 -15.02
N VAL A 12 6.35 -8.77 -14.33
CA VAL A 12 5.93 -7.42 -13.98
C VAL A 12 5.53 -7.37 -12.51
N PHE A 13 5.53 -6.16 -11.95
CA PHE A 13 5.05 -5.92 -10.60
C PHE A 13 3.54 -5.89 -10.54
N THR A 14 3.00 -6.21 -9.38
CA THR A 14 1.59 -5.99 -9.04
C THR A 14 1.55 -4.83 -8.05
N LEU A 15 0.78 -3.79 -8.39
CA LEU A 15 0.67 -2.58 -7.59
C LEU A 15 -0.64 -2.61 -6.80
N HIS A 16 -0.55 -2.31 -5.52
CA HIS A 16 -1.68 -2.31 -4.60
C HIS A 16 -1.79 -0.92 -3.98
N GLU A 17 -2.96 -0.29 -4.10
CA GLU A 17 -3.16 1.06 -3.58
C GLU A 17 -4.63 1.31 -3.28
N ILE A 18 -4.86 2.31 -2.43
CA ILE A 18 -6.20 2.80 -2.15
C ILE A 18 -6.41 4.07 -2.96
N ILE A 19 -7.43 4.05 -3.81
CA ILE A 19 -7.80 5.19 -4.65
C ILE A 19 -9.24 5.56 -4.33
N GLY A 20 -9.42 6.69 -3.66
CA GLY A 20 -10.72 7.10 -3.12
C GLY A 20 -11.82 7.24 -4.16
N TRP A 21 -11.52 7.84 -5.31
CA TRP A 21 -12.55 8.06 -6.33
C TRP A 21 -13.03 6.77 -7.01
N LYS A 22 -12.32 5.66 -6.84
CA LYS A 22 -12.74 4.36 -7.38
C LYS A 22 -14.00 3.83 -6.69
N LEU A 23 -14.29 4.31 -5.47
CA LEU A 23 -15.51 3.90 -4.76
C LEU A 23 -16.79 4.19 -5.53
N ARG A 24 -16.77 5.15 -6.46
CA ARG A 24 -17.92 5.49 -7.30
C ARG A 24 -18.12 4.51 -8.45
N ARG A 25 -17.07 3.79 -8.84
CA ARG A 25 -17.08 2.89 -10.01
C ARG A 25 -17.03 1.43 -9.64
N GLN A 26 -16.44 1.14 -8.50
CA GLN A 26 -16.31 -0.20 -7.98
C GLN A 26 -16.64 -0.17 -6.49
N GLN A 27 -16.88 -1.31 -5.89
CA GLN A 27 -17.32 -1.37 -4.49
C GLN A 27 -16.19 -1.27 -3.48
N THR A 28 -14.98 -1.02 -3.93
CA THR A 28 -13.81 -0.94 -3.06
C THR A 28 -12.84 0.11 -3.57
N ALA A 29 -12.16 0.78 -2.66
CA ALA A 29 -11.08 1.70 -3.00
C ALA A 29 -9.77 0.96 -3.27
N LEU A 30 -9.66 -0.31 -2.86
CA LEU A 30 -8.47 -1.11 -3.14
C LEU A 30 -8.38 -1.38 -4.64
N THR A 31 -7.30 -0.92 -5.22
CA THR A 31 -7.05 -1.03 -6.66
C THR A 31 -5.78 -1.83 -6.87
N VAL A 32 -5.87 -2.86 -7.71
CA VAL A 32 -4.76 -3.75 -8.02
C VAL A 32 -4.49 -3.68 -9.50
N THR A 33 -3.29 -3.29 -9.88
CA THR A 33 -2.88 -3.18 -11.28
C THR A 33 -1.52 -3.82 -11.49
N ARG A 34 -1.21 -4.17 -12.73
CA ARG A 34 0.09 -4.74 -13.07
C ARG A 34 0.86 -3.75 -13.93
N GLY A 35 2.15 -3.59 -13.64
CA GLY A 35 2.97 -2.65 -14.39
C GLY A 35 4.21 -2.22 -13.64
N ARG A 36 4.70 -1.01 -13.99
CA ARG A 36 5.91 -0.44 -13.40
C ARG A 36 5.62 0.07 -11.99
N PRO A 37 6.47 -0.25 -11.02
CA PRO A 37 6.30 0.25 -9.65
C PRO A 37 6.62 1.74 -9.49
N ASP A 38 7.36 2.31 -10.43
CA ASP A 38 7.85 3.69 -10.40
C ASP A 38 7.06 4.63 -11.33
N ARG A 39 5.82 4.27 -11.66
CA ARG A 39 4.99 5.11 -12.52
C ARG A 39 4.78 6.50 -11.89
N PRO A 40 4.74 7.57 -12.72
CA PRO A 40 4.46 8.90 -12.18
C PRO A 40 3.01 8.99 -11.71
N TRP A 41 2.76 9.86 -10.74
CA TRP A 41 1.43 10.14 -10.20
C TRP A 41 1.12 11.61 -10.44
N PHE A 42 0.12 11.89 -11.28
CA PHE A 42 -0.24 13.27 -11.63
C PHE A 42 0.99 14.10 -12.05
N ARG A 43 1.83 13.56 -12.93
CA ARG A 43 3.07 14.17 -13.42
C ARG A 43 4.19 14.31 -12.39
N SER A 44 3.95 13.86 -11.16
CA SER A 44 5.00 13.83 -10.15
C SER A 44 5.74 12.50 -10.22
N PRO A 45 7.09 12.52 -10.19
CA PRO A 45 7.85 11.28 -10.22
C PRO A 45 7.62 10.47 -8.94
N ALA A 46 7.66 9.16 -9.06
CA ALA A 46 7.59 8.28 -7.91
C ALA A 46 8.87 8.39 -7.09
N ILE A 47 8.72 8.31 -5.78
CA ILE A 47 9.85 8.30 -4.84
C ILE A 47 9.84 6.95 -4.14
N LEU A 48 10.95 6.23 -4.25
CA LEU A 48 11.10 4.94 -3.56
C LEU A 48 11.29 5.20 -2.07
N LEU A 49 10.37 4.71 -1.25
CA LEU A 49 10.45 4.86 0.20
C LEU A 49 11.14 3.68 0.86
N HIS A 50 10.98 2.49 0.31
CA HIS A 50 11.52 1.26 0.90
C HIS A 50 11.49 0.14 -0.13
N GLU A 51 12.49 -0.74 -0.08
CA GLU A 51 12.58 -1.88 -0.99
C GLU A 51 13.23 -3.07 -0.29
N ILE A 52 12.66 -4.24 -0.53
CA ILE A 52 13.24 -5.52 -0.08
C ILE A 52 13.33 -6.42 -1.31
N THR A 53 14.47 -7.06 -1.51
CA THR A 53 14.71 -7.92 -2.67
C THR A 53 15.26 -9.28 -2.23
N GLY A 54 15.27 -10.22 -3.17
CA GLY A 54 15.86 -11.55 -2.94
C GLY A 54 14.99 -12.48 -2.11
N ASP A 55 15.63 -13.40 -1.43
CA ASP A 55 14.93 -14.45 -0.66
C ASP A 55 14.08 -13.88 0.47
N GLU A 56 14.51 -12.79 1.07
CA GLU A 56 13.75 -12.13 2.12
C GLU A 56 12.41 -11.62 1.57
N ALA A 57 12.43 -10.99 0.40
CA ALA A 57 11.21 -10.51 -0.24
C ALA A 57 10.26 -11.67 -0.55
N GLU A 58 10.79 -12.75 -1.10
CA GLU A 58 9.98 -13.91 -1.44
C GLU A 58 9.27 -14.47 -0.21
N THR A 59 9.94 -14.51 0.92
CA THR A 59 9.34 -14.97 2.18
C THR A 59 8.21 -14.06 2.65
N LEU A 60 8.31 -12.75 2.41
CA LEU A 60 7.36 -11.77 2.93
C LEU A 60 6.15 -11.53 2.02
N ILE A 61 6.22 -11.88 0.73
CA ILE A 61 5.15 -11.55 -0.22
C ILE A 61 3.79 -12.10 0.23
N SER A 62 3.72 -13.33 0.71
CA SER A 62 2.44 -13.91 1.13
C SER A 62 1.86 -13.18 2.34
N GLU A 63 2.69 -12.78 3.30
CA GLU A 63 2.24 -12.02 4.46
C GLU A 63 1.75 -10.63 4.05
N VAL A 64 2.45 -9.99 3.11
CA VAL A 64 2.05 -8.68 2.58
C VAL A 64 0.70 -8.78 1.89
N HIS A 65 0.50 -9.78 1.04
CA HIS A 65 -0.78 -9.99 0.36
C HIS A 65 -1.91 -10.24 1.36
N GLU A 66 -1.67 -11.04 2.37
CA GLU A 66 -2.65 -11.30 3.42
C GLU A 66 -3.04 -10.01 4.14
N ALA A 67 -2.05 -9.18 4.48
CA ALA A 67 -2.31 -7.88 5.10
C ALA A 67 -3.10 -6.96 4.17
N ILE A 68 -2.75 -6.89 2.89
CA ILE A 68 -3.45 -6.07 1.91
C ILE A 68 -4.92 -6.45 1.82
N TYR A 69 -5.22 -7.73 1.68
CA TYR A 69 -6.59 -8.17 1.48
C TYR A 69 -7.40 -8.25 2.77
N SER A 70 -6.78 -8.07 3.93
CA SER A 70 -7.48 -7.93 5.20
C SER A 70 -7.68 -6.48 5.62
N TYR A 71 -7.29 -5.51 4.79
CA TYR A 71 -7.46 -4.09 5.10
C TYR A 71 -8.94 -3.78 5.36
N PRO A 72 -9.29 -3.27 6.56
CA PRO A 72 -10.69 -3.16 6.95
C PRO A 72 -11.42 -1.94 6.39
N TYR A 73 -10.70 -0.99 5.80
CA TYR A 73 -11.27 0.29 5.35
C TYR A 73 -11.31 0.44 3.83
N ALA A 74 -11.33 -0.67 3.10
CA ALA A 74 -11.34 -0.64 1.64
C ALA A 74 -12.62 -0.02 1.04
N LYS A 75 -13.69 0.07 1.84
CA LYS A 75 -14.98 0.63 1.40
C LYS A 75 -15.22 2.04 1.88
N SER A 76 -14.23 2.67 2.48
CA SER A 76 -14.34 4.05 2.95
C SER A 76 -13.08 4.82 2.60
N TYR A 77 -13.20 6.14 2.49
CA TYR A 77 -12.08 6.99 2.17
C TYR A 77 -12.33 8.40 2.69
N THR A 78 -11.38 8.91 3.45
CA THR A 78 -11.39 10.28 3.95
C THR A 78 -9.99 10.84 3.76
N MET A 79 -9.86 11.87 2.92
CA MET A 79 -8.54 12.43 2.60
C MET A 79 -7.78 12.85 3.85
N TRP A 80 -8.46 13.49 4.77
CA TRP A 80 -7.88 13.91 6.05
C TRP A 80 -8.94 13.84 7.14
N PRO A 81 -8.67 13.29 8.28
CA PRO A 81 -7.40 12.71 8.75
C PRO A 81 -7.12 11.29 8.24
N GLY A 82 -8.09 10.63 7.68
CA GLY A 82 -8.03 9.26 7.19
C GLY A 82 -9.33 8.50 7.46
N PRO A 83 -9.43 7.26 7.04
CA PRO A 83 -8.43 6.48 6.32
C PRO A 83 -8.26 6.89 4.85
N ASN A 84 -7.05 6.93 4.37
CA ASN A 84 -6.72 7.30 2.99
C ASN A 84 -5.64 6.36 2.43
N SER A 85 -5.02 6.72 1.31
CA SER A 85 -4.01 5.87 0.67
C SER A 85 -2.79 5.59 1.55
N ASN A 86 -2.38 6.56 2.36
CA ASN A 86 -1.24 6.38 3.27
C ASN A 86 -1.62 5.56 4.50
N SER A 87 -2.88 5.64 4.93
CA SER A 87 -3.39 4.81 6.02
C SER A 87 -3.31 3.33 5.64
N PHE A 88 -3.58 3.00 4.39
CA PHE A 88 -3.47 1.64 3.87
C PHE A 88 -2.05 1.11 3.96
N THR A 89 -1.08 1.89 3.48
CA THR A 89 0.32 1.48 3.52
C THR A 89 0.79 1.31 4.96
N GLU A 90 0.37 2.21 5.85
CA GLU A 90 0.70 2.10 7.27
C GLU A 90 0.07 0.83 7.90
N TRP A 91 -1.15 0.48 7.51
CA TRP A 91 -1.77 -0.77 7.95
C TRP A 91 -0.89 -1.98 7.61
N VAL A 92 -0.41 -2.05 6.36
CA VAL A 92 0.46 -3.16 5.94
C VAL A 92 1.75 -3.16 6.76
N SER A 93 2.33 -1.99 6.98
CA SER A 93 3.53 -1.84 7.82
C SER A 93 3.31 -2.39 9.23
N LEU A 94 2.18 -2.08 9.84
CA LEU A 94 1.85 -2.51 11.20
C LEU A 94 1.53 -4.01 11.27
N LYS A 95 0.90 -4.56 10.23
CA LYS A 95 0.54 -5.98 10.16
C LYS A 95 1.75 -6.87 9.85
N VAL A 96 2.74 -6.33 9.16
CA VAL A 96 3.94 -7.08 8.74
C VAL A 96 5.19 -6.35 9.23
N PRO A 97 5.48 -6.40 10.54
CA PRO A 97 6.62 -5.67 11.10
C PRO A 97 7.98 -6.05 10.49
N ALA A 98 8.09 -7.27 9.96
CA ALA A 98 9.33 -7.73 9.32
C ALA A 98 9.70 -6.91 8.08
N LEU A 99 8.76 -6.16 7.50
CA LEU A 99 9.05 -5.24 6.41
C LEU A 99 9.98 -4.10 6.86
N LYS A 100 9.93 -3.73 8.13
CA LYS A 100 10.66 -2.58 8.66
C LYS A 100 10.39 -1.32 7.85
N LEU A 101 9.16 -1.19 7.38
CA LEU A 101 8.72 -0.05 6.59
C LEU A 101 8.33 1.09 7.53
N GLU A 102 8.83 2.28 7.24
CA GLU A 102 8.51 3.47 8.00
C GLU A 102 8.13 4.59 7.03
N LEU A 103 6.86 5.00 7.08
CA LEU A 103 6.41 6.11 6.25
C LEU A 103 6.90 7.43 6.82
N PRO A 104 7.20 8.42 5.97
CA PRO A 104 7.57 9.74 6.45
C PRO A 104 6.41 10.40 7.21
N THR A 105 6.72 11.26 8.16
CA THR A 105 5.71 11.94 8.98
C THR A 105 4.76 12.80 8.15
N LYS A 106 5.20 13.28 6.98
CA LYS A 106 4.37 14.06 6.07
C LYS A 106 3.36 13.23 5.28
N ALA A 107 3.39 11.90 5.39
CA ALA A 107 2.41 11.04 4.74
C ALA A 107 1.08 11.13 5.49
N ILE A 108 0.23 12.05 5.06
CA ILE A 108 -1.07 12.32 5.70
C ILE A 108 -1.92 11.05 5.71
N GLY A 109 -2.47 10.69 6.88
CA GLY A 109 -3.24 9.47 7.08
C GLY A 109 -2.49 8.37 7.81
N ARG A 110 -1.16 8.47 7.88
CA ARG A 110 -0.32 7.53 8.62
C ARG A 110 -0.68 7.55 10.13
N SER A 111 -0.72 8.75 10.70
CA SER A 111 -1.04 8.91 12.14
C SER A 111 -2.42 8.39 12.46
N TRP A 112 -3.40 8.62 11.58
CA TRP A 112 -4.75 8.09 11.77
C TRP A 112 -4.73 6.58 11.93
N MET A 113 -3.98 5.89 11.07
CA MET A 113 -3.91 4.43 11.13
C MET A 113 -3.22 3.95 12.40
N ILE A 114 -2.13 4.59 12.80
CA ILE A 114 -1.43 4.24 14.04
C ILE A 114 -2.38 4.34 15.23
N ASP A 115 -3.15 5.42 15.31
CA ASP A 115 -4.07 5.66 16.42
C ASP A 115 -5.26 4.70 16.44
N ASN A 116 -5.66 4.18 15.28
CA ASN A 116 -6.83 3.31 15.14
C ASN A 116 -6.48 1.84 14.95
N PHE A 117 -5.20 1.50 14.93
CA PHE A 117 -4.76 0.11 14.81
C PHE A 117 -5.06 -0.66 16.10
N ARG A 118 -5.75 -1.81 15.95
CA ARG A 118 -6.12 -2.66 17.07
C ARG A 118 -5.73 -4.10 16.83
#